data_8f8c6976bcaefb15494b51c2e8512248
#
_entry.id   8f8c6976bcaefb15494b51c2e8512248
#
_cell.length_a   1.000
_cell.length_b   1.000
_cell.length_c   1.000
_cell.angle_alpha   90.00
_cell.angle_beta   90.00
_cell.angle_gamma   90.00
#
_symmetry.space_group_name_H-M   'P 1'
#
loop_
_entity.id
_entity.type
_entity.pdbx_description
1 polymer ?
#
loop_
_entity_poly.entity_id
_entity_poly.type
_entity_poly.pdbx_seq_one_letter_code
_entity_poly.pdbx_strand_id
1 'polypeptide(L)'
;LMQRDMNADFIDIANGLTRINVKMRCGDETEVNGQGPEIKSEDIAELYEKLGYLDQDDYLVLAGSLPDCMSKTTYMDIMQMLQYNNNKIIVDATGELLTNVLPYHPFLIKPNRTELGNLFGVEVTTMDQAEVYAKQLQERGARNVLVSMSYQGAVLVTEDGRVIRAAAPKGQVKNSVGAGDSMLAGFLAGYIERDDYEYALKLGICAGSASAFSEELATKEEIDTLFQTQMA
;
A
#
# COMPACT_ATOMS: atom_id res chain seq x y z
N LEU A 1 -2.24 14.29 -14.54
CA LEU A 1 -2.38 14.58 -13.11
C LEU A 1 -3.02 15.96 -12.88
N MET A 2 -2.53 17.01 -13.50
CA MET A 2 -3.12 18.39 -13.38
C MET A 2 -4.62 18.46 -13.73
N GLN A 3 -5.13 17.61 -14.63
CA GLN A 3 -6.56 17.55 -14.96
C GLN A 3 -7.43 16.94 -13.86
N ARG A 4 -6.81 16.40 -12.78
CA ARG A 4 -7.49 15.73 -11.66
C ARG A 4 -7.28 16.47 -10.32
N ASP A 5 -6.90 17.74 -10.35
CA ASP A 5 -6.62 18.59 -9.17
C ASP A 5 -5.60 17.93 -8.19
N MET A 6 -4.64 17.18 -8.73
CA MET A 6 -3.57 16.59 -7.94
C MET A 6 -2.29 17.39 -8.10
N ASN A 7 -1.69 17.78 -6.99
CA ASN A 7 -0.35 18.34 -7.00
C ASN A 7 0.66 17.24 -7.37
N ALA A 8 1.54 17.55 -8.30
CA ALA A 8 2.62 16.66 -8.71
C ALA A 8 3.95 17.38 -8.50
N ASP A 9 4.81 16.81 -7.68
CA ASP A 9 6.14 17.30 -7.36
C ASP A 9 7.16 16.21 -7.63
N PHE A 10 7.44 15.97 -8.92
CA PHE A 10 8.37 14.94 -9.36
C PHE A 10 9.82 15.41 -9.25
N ILE A 11 10.71 14.46 -9.03
CA ILE A 11 12.14 14.62 -9.21
C ILE A 11 12.48 14.16 -10.63
N ASP A 12 12.92 15.09 -11.46
CA ASP A 12 13.22 14.82 -12.86
C ASP A 12 14.62 14.20 -13.00
N ILE A 13 14.67 12.94 -13.43
CA ILE A 13 15.94 12.24 -13.66
C ILE A 13 16.50 12.62 -15.03
N ALA A 14 17.72 13.11 -15.05
CA ALA A 14 18.35 13.66 -16.26
C ALA A 14 18.53 12.67 -17.41
N ASN A 15 18.72 11.37 -17.12
CA ASN A 15 18.99 10.33 -18.10
C ASN A 15 18.12 9.08 -17.86
N GLY A 16 17.60 8.52 -18.94
CA GLY A 16 16.78 7.30 -18.91
C GLY A 16 15.30 7.56 -19.07
N LEU A 17 14.53 6.51 -18.93
CA LEU A 17 13.07 6.54 -19.04
C LEU A 17 12.44 5.96 -17.77
N THR A 18 11.28 6.48 -17.38
CA THR A 18 10.46 5.89 -16.33
C THR A 18 10.25 4.41 -16.62
N ARG A 19 10.37 3.58 -15.59
CA ARG A 19 10.20 2.13 -15.68
C ARG A 19 8.85 1.76 -16.30
N ILE A 20 8.89 0.88 -17.29
CA ILE A 20 7.70 0.29 -17.90
C ILE A 20 7.62 -1.17 -17.47
N ASN A 21 6.51 -1.55 -16.85
CA ASN A 21 6.19 -2.93 -16.51
C ASN A 21 5.08 -3.41 -17.44
N VAL A 22 5.29 -4.57 -18.05
CA VAL A 22 4.32 -5.18 -18.96
C VAL A 22 3.82 -6.48 -18.36
N LYS A 23 2.50 -6.58 -18.18
CA LYS A 23 1.83 -7.82 -17.77
C LYS A 23 1.17 -8.44 -19.00
N MET A 24 1.64 -9.63 -19.37
CA MET A 24 1.07 -10.39 -20.48
C MET A 24 0.15 -11.48 -19.94
N ARG A 25 -1.08 -11.51 -20.46
CA ARG A 25 -2.10 -12.52 -20.12
C ARG A 25 -2.32 -13.41 -21.34
N CYS A 26 -1.57 -14.49 -21.44
CA CYS A 26 -1.66 -15.46 -22.55
C CYS A 26 -1.52 -16.89 -21.99
N GLY A 27 -2.53 -17.32 -21.21
CA GLY A 27 -2.45 -18.53 -20.40
C GLY A 27 -1.92 -18.23 -19.01
N ASP A 28 -0.65 -18.51 -18.74
CA ASP A 28 0.00 -18.11 -17.51
C ASP A 28 0.34 -16.61 -17.53
N GLU A 29 0.16 -15.93 -16.42
CA GLU A 29 0.49 -14.51 -16.29
C GLU A 29 2.02 -14.34 -16.27
N THR A 30 2.55 -13.59 -17.23
CA THR A 30 3.99 -13.29 -17.33
C THR A 30 4.21 -11.79 -17.16
N GLU A 31 5.16 -11.42 -16.31
CA GLU A 31 5.54 -10.03 -16.10
C GLU A 31 6.94 -9.76 -16.66
N VAL A 32 7.06 -8.67 -17.43
CA VAL A 32 8.33 -8.11 -17.86
C VAL A 32 8.51 -6.76 -17.19
N ASN A 33 9.43 -6.68 -16.25
CA ASN A 33 9.71 -5.50 -15.46
C ASN A 33 10.94 -4.78 -15.99
N GLY A 34 10.78 -3.55 -16.48
CA GLY A 34 11.90 -2.70 -16.88
C GLY A 34 12.73 -2.24 -15.67
N GLN A 35 14.01 -1.93 -15.88
CA GLN A 35 14.88 -1.48 -14.79
C GLN A 35 14.69 -0.02 -14.38
N GLY A 36 14.18 0.82 -15.25
CA GLY A 36 14.07 2.26 -15.01
C GLY A 36 15.41 3.00 -15.16
N PRO A 37 15.44 4.32 -14.86
CA PRO A 37 16.64 5.14 -14.97
C PRO A 37 17.63 4.88 -13.83
N GLU A 38 18.88 5.25 -14.05
CA GLU A 38 19.89 5.33 -13.00
C GLU A 38 19.61 6.55 -12.12
N ILE A 39 19.39 6.34 -10.82
CA ILE A 39 19.16 7.39 -9.83
C ILE A 39 20.48 7.76 -9.18
N LYS A 40 20.85 9.03 -9.23
CA LYS A 40 22.09 9.54 -8.70
C LYS A 40 21.95 10.03 -7.26
N SER A 41 23.08 10.30 -6.62
CA SER A 41 23.11 10.83 -5.25
C SER A 41 22.44 12.20 -5.14
N GLU A 42 22.49 13.02 -6.19
CA GLU A 42 21.82 14.32 -6.22
C GLU A 42 20.30 14.18 -6.23
N ASP A 43 19.77 13.22 -6.99
CA ASP A 43 18.34 12.92 -7.06
C ASP A 43 17.82 12.41 -5.70
N ILE A 44 18.61 11.57 -5.03
CA ILE A 44 18.30 11.07 -3.68
C ILE A 44 18.35 12.23 -2.66
N ALA A 45 19.33 13.14 -2.77
CA ALA A 45 19.44 14.28 -1.87
C ALA A 45 18.22 15.21 -2.02
N GLU A 46 17.72 15.44 -3.26
CA GLU A 46 16.50 16.19 -3.51
C GLU A 46 15.28 15.51 -2.88
N LEU A 47 15.18 14.15 -2.96
CA LEU A 47 14.12 13.42 -2.29
C LEU A 47 14.12 13.66 -0.77
N TYR A 48 15.29 13.56 -0.14
CA TYR A 48 15.40 13.80 1.31
C TYR A 48 15.11 15.26 1.67
N GLU A 49 15.47 16.23 0.84
CA GLU A 49 15.12 17.63 1.04
C GLU A 49 13.59 17.81 1.02
N LYS A 50 12.90 17.28 0.00
CA LYS A 50 11.43 17.33 -0.10
C LYS A 50 10.76 16.66 1.11
N LEU A 51 11.24 15.50 1.53
CA LEU A 51 10.71 14.81 2.72
C LEU A 51 10.94 15.60 4.02
N GLY A 52 11.97 16.45 4.07
CA GLY A 52 12.24 17.33 5.20
C GLY A 52 11.19 18.43 5.44
N TYR A 53 10.34 18.71 4.44
CA TYR A 53 9.22 19.68 4.58
C TYR A 53 7.95 19.07 5.15
N LEU A 54 7.90 17.74 5.34
CA LEU A 54 6.74 17.07 5.94
C LEU A 54 6.59 17.47 7.42
N ASP A 55 5.36 17.73 7.83
CA ASP A 55 5.02 18.03 9.22
C ASP A 55 4.16 16.91 9.86
N GLN A 56 3.83 17.08 11.14
CA GLN A 56 3.17 16.04 11.94
C GLN A 56 1.79 15.63 11.44
N ASP A 57 1.13 16.48 10.63
CA ASP A 57 -0.23 16.23 10.12
C ASP A 57 -0.21 15.52 8.76
N ASP A 58 0.98 15.40 8.15
CA ASP A 58 1.16 14.75 6.87
C ASP A 58 1.14 13.22 6.97
N TYR A 59 0.59 12.62 5.92
CA TYR A 59 0.62 11.18 5.68
C TYR A 59 1.60 10.87 4.55
N LEU A 60 2.65 10.13 4.87
CA LEU A 60 3.63 9.68 3.87
C LEU A 60 3.34 8.24 3.46
N VAL A 61 3.19 7.99 2.16
CA VAL A 61 3.04 6.64 1.62
C VAL A 61 4.33 6.24 0.90
N LEU A 62 5.02 5.24 1.44
CA LEU A 62 6.16 4.57 0.80
C LEU A 62 5.64 3.31 0.11
N ALA A 63 5.51 3.35 -1.21
CA ALA A 63 4.89 2.27 -1.99
C ALA A 63 5.79 1.82 -3.14
N GLY A 64 5.67 0.54 -3.48
CA GLY A 64 6.33 -0.09 -4.60
C GLY A 64 7.75 -0.58 -4.34
N SER A 65 8.39 -1.03 -5.42
CA SER A 65 9.76 -1.53 -5.40
C SER A 65 10.75 -0.41 -5.68
N LEU A 66 11.92 -0.50 -5.08
CA LEU A 66 13.04 0.41 -5.38
C LEU A 66 13.78 -0.05 -6.65
N PRO A 67 14.32 0.90 -7.46
CA PRO A 67 15.29 0.56 -8.50
C PRO A 67 16.51 -0.14 -7.93
N ASP A 68 17.15 -1.03 -8.73
CA ASP A 68 18.30 -1.82 -8.28
C ASP A 68 19.52 -0.97 -7.87
N CYS A 69 19.61 0.27 -8.37
CA CYS A 69 20.64 1.23 -7.99
C CYS A 69 20.44 1.87 -6.62
N MET A 70 19.26 1.73 -6.02
CA MET A 70 18.96 2.27 -4.69
C MET A 70 19.21 1.22 -3.60
N SER A 71 19.59 1.70 -2.40
CA SER A 71 19.77 0.82 -1.25
C SER A 71 18.45 0.19 -0.82
N LYS A 72 18.47 -1.10 -0.48
CA LYS A 72 17.34 -1.78 0.16
C LYS A 72 16.98 -1.19 1.54
N THR A 73 17.82 -0.31 2.08
CA THR A 73 17.56 0.41 3.33
C THR A 73 16.85 1.74 3.12
N THR A 74 16.60 2.18 1.88
CA THR A 74 16.06 3.52 1.61
C THR A 74 14.79 3.83 2.38
N TYR A 75 13.82 2.91 2.45
CA TYR A 75 12.60 3.13 3.25
C TYR A 75 12.89 3.21 4.75
N MET A 76 13.81 2.39 5.23
CA MET A 76 14.29 2.45 6.61
C MET A 76 14.98 3.80 6.90
N ASP A 77 15.83 4.27 5.98
CA ASP A 77 16.57 5.53 6.15
C ASP A 77 15.60 6.74 6.18
N ILE A 78 14.54 6.71 5.32
CA ILE A 78 13.47 7.70 5.34
C ILE A 78 12.72 7.68 6.68
N MET A 79 12.35 6.50 7.17
CA MET A 79 11.66 6.37 8.46
C MET A 79 12.54 6.83 9.62
N GLN A 80 13.83 6.53 9.58
CA GLN A 80 14.80 7.01 10.57
C GLN A 80 14.92 8.54 10.56
N MET A 81 14.95 9.16 9.39
CA MET A 81 14.99 10.62 9.25
C MET A 81 13.75 11.28 9.86
N LEU A 82 12.57 10.70 9.61
CA LEU A 82 11.28 11.26 10.03
C LEU A 82 10.81 10.81 11.43
N GLN A 83 11.59 10.01 12.17
CA GLN A 83 11.16 9.37 13.42
C GLN A 83 10.69 10.35 14.51
N TYR A 84 11.11 11.61 14.46
CA TYR A 84 10.72 12.63 15.44
C TYR A 84 9.62 13.59 14.95
N ASN A 85 9.19 13.47 13.70
CA ASN A 85 8.19 14.37 13.12
C ASN A 85 6.76 13.96 13.45
N ASN A 86 6.54 12.75 14.01
CA ASN A 86 5.23 12.15 14.29
C ASN A 86 4.33 11.97 13.05
N ASN A 87 4.89 11.99 11.85
CA ASN A 87 4.15 11.70 10.62
C ASN A 87 3.51 10.31 10.68
N LYS A 88 2.35 10.15 10.07
CA LYS A 88 1.80 8.83 9.81
C LYS A 88 2.44 8.25 8.55
N ILE A 89 3.38 7.33 8.71
CA ILE A 89 4.09 6.70 7.59
C ILE A 89 3.46 5.35 7.29
N ILE A 90 3.01 5.19 6.06
CA ILE A 90 2.40 3.99 5.51
C ILE A 90 3.40 3.29 4.61
N VAL A 91 3.57 1.98 4.76
CA VAL A 91 4.51 1.22 3.93
C VAL A 91 3.79 0.09 3.20
N ASP A 92 3.75 0.20 1.88
CA ASP A 92 3.26 -0.84 0.98
C ASP A 92 4.42 -1.40 0.18
N ALA A 93 5.15 -2.28 0.81
CA ALA A 93 6.35 -2.92 0.28
C ALA A 93 6.43 -4.39 0.69
N THR A 94 7.38 -5.13 0.09
CA THR A 94 7.55 -6.56 0.31
C THR A 94 8.95 -6.91 0.80
N GLY A 95 9.11 -8.11 1.36
CA GLY A 95 10.41 -8.67 1.72
C GLY A 95 11.21 -7.79 2.68
N GLU A 96 12.48 -7.57 2.35
CA GLU A 96 13.41 -6.81 3.21
C GLU A 96 13.00 -5.34 3.36
N LEU A 97 12.40 -4.72 2.33
CA LEU A 97 11.92 -3.33 2.41
C LEU A 97 10.87 -3.16 3.51
N LEU A 98 9.98 -4.15 3.66
CA LEU A 98 8.97 -4.14 4.71
C LEU A 98 9.57 -4.49 6.08
N THR A 99 10.39 -5.53 6.17
CA THR A 99 10.92 -5.97 7.47
C THR A 99 11.87 -4.94 8.10
N ASN A 100 12.65 -4.23 7.29
CA ASN A 100 13.60 -3.22 7.76
C ASN A 100 12.91 -1.98 8.38
N VAL A 101 11.67 -1.69 8.02
CA VAL A 101 10.93 -0.53 8.55
C VAL A 101 10.18 -0.81 9.85
N LEU A 102 9.94 -2.08 10.20
CA LEU A 102 9.16 -2.45 11.39
C LEU A 102 9.69 -1.85 12.69
N PRO A 103 11.02 -1.83 12.96
CA PRO A 103 11.56 -1.22 14.18
C PRO A 103 11.30 0.28 14.32
N TYR A 104 10.89 0.96 13.23
CA TYR A 104 10.57 2.39 13.21
C TYR A 104 9.07 2.67 13.33
N HIS A 105 8.27 1.66 13.64
CA HIS A 105 6.85 1.75 13.94
C HIS A 105 6.00 2.42 12.85
N PRO A 106 5.98 1.88 11.60
CA PRO A 106 5.11 2.41 10.56
C PRO A 106 3.66 2.44 11.04
N PHE A 107 2.95 3.54 10.71
CA PHE A 107 1.53 3.69 11.08
C PHE A 107 0.68 2.56 10.49
N LEU A 108 0.92 2.20 9.23
CA LEU A 108 0.21 1.13 8.55
C LEU A 108 1.14 0.39 7.60
N ILE A 109 1.05 -0.93 7.60
CA ILE A 109 1.60 -1.79 6.55
C ILE A 109 0.48 -2.57 5.88
N LYS A 110 0.63 -2.88 4.58
CA LYS A 110 -0.41 -3.58 3.81
C LYS A 110 0.12 -4.80 3.03
N PRO A 111 0.52 -5.88 3.66
CA PRO A 111 0.85 -7.10 2.93
C PRO A 111 -0.42 -7.77 2.36
N ASN A 112 -0.32 -8.41 1.20
CA ASN A 112 -1.31 -9.37 0.76
C ASN A 112 -1.03 -10.76 1.38
N ARG A 113 -1.96 -11.72 1.22
CA ARG A 113 -1.83 -13.07 1.80
C ARG A 113 -0.55 -13.79 1.39
N THR A 114 -0.10 -13.62 0.14
CA THR A 114 1.11 -14.26 -0.39
C THR A 114 2.37 -13.61 0.19
N GLU A 115 2.41 -12.29 0.22
CA GLU A 115 3.51 -11.52 0.82
C GLU A 115 3.64 -11.83 2.31
N LEU A 116 2.51 -11.85 3.03
CA LEU A 116 2.47 -12.24 4.43
C LEU A 116 3.00 -13.67 4.63
N GLY A 117 2.55 -14.61 3.81
CA GLY A 117 3.03 -15.99 3.83
C GLY A 117 4.54 -16.10 3.59
N ASN A 118 5.06 -15.35 2.62
CA ASN A 118 6.49 -15.33 2.30
C ASN A 118 7.35 -14.81 3.47
N LEU A 119 6.85 -13.81 4.24
CA LEU A 119 7.55 -13.27 5.40
C LEU A 119 7.74 -14.30 6.54
N PHE A 120 6.84 -15.27 6.62
CA PHE A 120 6.85 -16.29 7.66
C PHE A 120 7.19 -17.71 7.16
N GLY A 121 7.41 -17.87 5.85
CA GLY A 121 7.68 -19.17 5.24
C GLY A 121 6.50 -20.13 5.29
N VAL A 122 5.26 -19.62 5.20
CA VAL A 122 4.01 -20.39 5.31
C VAL A 122 3.04 -20.02 4.18
N GLU A 123 2.02 -20.84 4.00
CA GLU A 123 0.89 -20.51 3.14
C GLU A 123 -0.25 -19.92 3.99
N VAL A 124 -0.69 -18.69 3.67
CA VAL A 124 -1.82 -18.03 4.33
C VAL A 124 -3.06 -18.15 3.43
N THR A 125 -4.03 -18.92 3.86
CA THR A 125 -5.26 -19.24 3.09
C THR A 125 -6.53 -18.76 3.76
N THR A 126 -6.51 -18.51 5.07
CA THR A 126 -7.68 -18.12 5.87
C THR A 126 -7.47 -16.80 6.59
N MET A 127 -8.57 -16.11 6.91
CA MET A 127 -8.54 -14.88 7.70
C MET A 127 -7.98 -15.11 9.12
N ASP A 128 -8.19 -16.30 9.71
CA ASP A 128 -7.64 -16.62 11.01
C ASP A 128 -6.11 -16.69 10.97
N GLN A 129 -5.55 -17.32 9.94
CA GLN A 129 -4.09 -17.32 9.74
C GLN A 129 -3.57 -15.90 9.48
N ALA A 130 -4.26 -15.11 8.65
CA ALA A 130 -3.89 -13.72 8.39
C ALA A 130 -3.86 -12.90 9.68
N GLU A 131 -4.85 -13.05 10.56
CA GLU A 131 -4.87 -12.39 11.87
C GLU A 131 -3.67 -12.78 12.73
N VAL A 132 -3.35 -14.07 12.81
CA VAL A 132 -2.22 -14.56 13.63
C VAL A 132 -0.91 -13.94 13.18
N TYR A 133 -0.63 -13.94 11.87
CA TYR A 133 0.62 -13.38 11.35
C TYR A 133 0.62 -11.84 11.31
N ALA A 134 -0.54 -11.20 11.14
CA ALA A 134 -0.66 -9.75 11.28
C ALA A 134 -0.31 -9.28 12.69
N LYS A 135 -0.77 -9.98 13.74
CA LYS A 135 -0.39 -9.70 15.13
C LYS A 135 1.11 -9.85 15.36
N GLN A 136 1.74 -10.86 14.75
CA GLN A 136 3.20 -11.01 14.85
C GLN A 136 3.96 -9.87 14.13
N LEU A 137 3.43 -9.30 13.04
CA LEU A 137 4.01 -8.11 12.44
C LEU A 137 3.83 -6.87 13.32
N GLN A 138 2.70 -6.78 14.02
CA GLN A 138 2.46 -5.74 15.01
C GLN A 138 3.44 -5.85 16.18
N GLU A 139 3.68 -7.05 16.70
CA GLU A 139 4.69 -7.32 17.74
C GLU A 139 6.11 -6.97 17.27
N ARG A 140 6.39 -7.03 15.97
CA ARG A 140 7.68 -6.61 15.39
C ARG A 140 7.78 -5.09 15.18
N GLY A 141 6.70 -4.32 15.40
CA GLY A 141 6.71 -2.87 15.41
C GLY A 141 5.66 -2.15 14.58
N ALA A 142 4.99 -2.78 13.63
CA ALA A 142 3.91 -2.12 12.89
C ALA A 142 2.78 -1.69 13.83
N ARG A 143 2.29 -0.45 13.71
CA ARG A 143 1.16 0.02 14.53
C ARG A 143 -0.15 -0.61 14.07
N ASN A 144 -0.42 -0.57 12.77
CA ASN A 144 -1.58 -1.18 12.15
C ASN A 144 -1.15 -2.12 11.02
N VAL A 145 -1.83 -3.25 10.85
CA VAL A 145 -1.55 -4.23 9.80
C VAL A 145 -2.81 -4.55 9.04
N LEU A 146 -2.88 -4.17 7.77
CA LEU A 146 -3.98 -4.44 6.85
C LEU A 146 -3.57 -5.58 5.91
N VAL A 147 -4.16 -6.76 6.09
CA VAL A 147 -3.87 -7.92 5.23
C VAL A 147 -4.97 -8.07 4.18
N SER A 148 -4.62 -7.91 2.91
CA SER A 148 -5.56 -8.16 1.82
C SER A 148 -5.63 -9.65 1.49
N MET A 149 -6.87 -10.20 1.48
CA MET A 149 -7.16 -11.64 1.31
C MET A 149 -7.85 -11.94 -0.03
N SER A 150 -7.64 -11.07 -1.04
CA SER A 150 -8.27 -11.21 -2.35
C SER A 150 -9.81 -11.27 -2.23
N TYR A 151 -10.45 -12.24 -2.89
CA TYR A 151 -11.91 -12.42 -2.89
C TYR A 151 -12.52 -12.66 -1.49
N GLN A 152 -11.74 -13.01 -0.51
CA GLN A 152 -12.21 -13.16 0.87
C GLN A 152 -12.41 -11.81 1.57
N GLY A 153 -11.75 -10.74 1.11
CA GLY A 153 -11.79 -9.42 1.74
C GLY A 153 -10.48 -9.06 2.41
N ALA A 154 -10.53 -8.62 3.67
CA ALA A 154 -9.32 -8.22 4.40
C ALA A 154 -9.47 -8.39 5.91
N VAL A 155 -8.30 -8.43 6.58
CA VAL A 155 -8.14 -8.40 8.04
C VAL A 155 -7.31 -7.18 8.39
N LEU A 156 -7.77 -6.39 9.33
CA LEU A 156 -7.06 -5.26 9.91
C LEU A 156 -6.80 -5.54 11.40
N VAL A 157 -5.54 -5.49 11.80
CA VAL A 157 -5.13 -5.46 13.21
C VAL A 157 -4.72 -4.04 13.53
N THR A 158 -5.40 -3.40 14.47
CA THR A 158 -5.22 -1.99 14.82
C THR A 158 -4.31 -1.79 16.03
N GLU A 159 -3.70 -0.62 16.15
CA GLU A 159 -2.79 -0.29 17.25
C GLU A 159 -3.43 -0.31 18.64
N ASP A 160 -4.77 -0.18 18.72
CA ASP A 160 -5.55 -0.34 19.95
C ASP A 160 -5.92 -1.82 20.27
N GLY A 161 -5.40 -2.77 19.48
CA GLY A 161 -5.56 -4.21 19.69
C GLY A 161 -6.85 -4.81 19.11
N ARG A 162 -7.68 -4.03 18.42
CA ARG A 162 -8.87 -4.56 17.72
C ARG A 162 -8.46 -5.36 16.49
N VAL A 163 -9.28 -6.37 16.18
CA VAL A 163 -9.22 -7.11 14.91
C VAL A 163 -10.52 -6.89 14.16
N ILE A 164 -10.42 -6.30 13.00
CA ILE A 164 -11.58 -6.00 12.15
C ILE A 164 -11.45 -6.84 10.88
N ARG A 165 -12.53 -7.55 10.53
CA ARG A 165 -12.61 -8.36 9.32
C ARG A 165 -13.77 -7.88 8.47
N ALA A 166 -13.53 -7.73 7.18
CA ALA A 166 -14.59 -7.38 6.25
C ALA A 166 -14.47 -8.20 4.98
N ALA A 167 -15.60 -8.69 4.48
CA ALA A 167 -15.66 -9.47 3.26
C ALA A 167 -15.54 -8.57 2.03
N ALA A 168 -14.96 -9.12 0.94
CA ALA A 168 -14.97 -8.43 -0.33
C ALA A 168 -16.38 -8.41 -0.96
N PRO A 169 -16.76 -7.32 -1.62
CA PRO A 169 -17.93 -7.28 -2.47
C PRO A 169 -17.89 -8.38 -3.55
N LYS A 170 -19.05 -8.89 -3.92
CA LYS A 170 -19.16 -9.85 -5.03
C LYS A 170 -19.18 -9.11 -6.36
N GLY A 171 -18.36 -9.54 -7.32
CA GLY A 171 -18.31 -8.98 -8.65
C GLY A 171 -17.44 -9.81 -9.59
N GLN A 172 -17.41 -9.43 -10.85
CA GLN A 172 -16.57 -10.08 -11.85
C GLN A 172 -15.24 -9.32 -11.97
N VAL A 173 -14.14 -9.98 -11.62
CA VAL A 173 -12.79 -9.42 -11.78
C VAL A 173 -12.46 -9.27 -13.25
N LYS A 174 -12.13 -8.06 -13.68
CA LYS A 174 -11.65 -7.72 -15.02
C LYS A 174 -10.14 -7.48 -15.01
N ASN A 175 -9.67 -6.70 -14.03
CA ASN A 175 -8.27 -6.32 -13.92
C ASN A 175 -7.86 -6.16 -12.46
N SER A 176 -6.95 -6.99 -11.97
CA SER A 176 -6.47 -6.92 -10.58
C SER A 176 -5.31 -5.93 -10.36
N VAL A 177 -4.77 -5.33 -11.44
CA VAL A 177 -3.65 -4.39 -11.35
C VAL A 177 -4.10 -3.11 -10.66
N GLY A 178 -3.36 -2.68 -9.64
CA GLY A 178 -3.67 -1.49 -8.87
C GLY A 178 -4.81 -1.64 -7.85
N ALA A 179 -5.46 -2.82 -7.76
CA ALA A 179 -6.51 -3.04 -6.77
C ALA A 179 -5.99 -2.92 -5.33
N GLY A 180 -4.75 -3.37 -5.07
CA GLY A 180 -4.08 -3.21 -3.78
C GLY A 180 -3.80 -1.75 -3.44
N ASP A 181 -3.34 -0.97 -4.41
CA ASP A 181 -3.06 0.46 -4.26
C ASP A 181 -4.36 1.24 -4.04
N SER A 182 -5.41 0.90 -4.80
CA SER A 182 -6.76 1.47 -4.62
C SER A 182 -7.33 1.16 -3.24
N MET A 183 -7.11 -0.07 -2.73
CA MET A 183 -7.53 -0.46 -1.39
C MET A 183 -6.83 0.39 -0.33
N LEU A 184 -5.52 0.59 -0.45
CA LEU A 184 -4.76 1.43 0.46
C LEU A 184 -5.22 2.87 0.41
N ALA A 185 -5.40 3.42 -0.79
CA ALA A 185 -5.88 4.79 -0.99
C ALA A 185 -7.28 5.00 -0.38
N GLY A 186 -8.21 4.08 -0.63
CA GLY A 186 -9.56 4.11 -0.05
C GLY A 186 -9.55 4.00 1.48
N PHE A 187 -8.68 3.14 2.03
CA PHE A 187 -8.50 3.03 3.48
C PHE A 187 -8.02 4.35 4.08
N LEU A 188 -6.98 4.95 3.50
CA LEU A 188 -6.44 6.23 3.99
C LEU A 188 -7.46 7.36 3.87
N ALA A 189 -8.17 7.46 2.75
CA ALA A 189 -9.23 8.45 2.56
C ALA A 189 -10.31 8.34 3.64
N GLY A 190 -10.77 7.11 3.92
CA GLY A 190 -11.76 6.85 4.96
C GLY A 190 -11.25 7.15 6.38
N TYR A 191 -9.99 6.79 6.65
CA TYR A 191 -9.37 7.05 7.95
C TYR A 191 -9.16 8.56 8.20
N ILE A 192 -8.69 9.29 7.20
CA ILE A 192 -8.50 10.75 7.27
C ILE A 192 -9.85 11.46 7.45
N GLU A 193 -10.90 10.97 6.78
CA GLU A 193 -12.24 11.57 6.87
C GLU A 193 -12.88 11.41 8.26
N ARG A 194 -12.71 10.24 8.92
CA ARG A 194 -13.52 9.89 10.10
C ARG A 194 -12.76 9.42 11.33
N ASP A 195 -11.48 9.17 11.22
CA ASP A 195 -10.67 8.52 12.28
C ASP A 195 -11.32 7.21 12.79
N ASP A 196 -11.91 6.44 11.85
CA ASP A 196 -12.64 5.20 12.11
C ASP A 196 -12.08 4.05 11.28
N TYR A 197 -11.49 3.06 11.94
CA TYR A 197 -10.87 1.92 11.29
C TYR A 197 -11.87 1.01 10.56
N GLU A 198 -13.11 0.86 11.05
CA GLU A 198 -14.11 0.03 10.36
C GLU A 198 -14.58 0.68 9.08
N TYR A 199 -14.87 1.97 9.14
CA TYR A 199 -15.23 2.76 7.97
C TYR A 199 -14.10 2.76 6.94
N ALA A 200 -12.87 3.02 7.38
CA ALA A 200 -11.68 3.02 6.54
C ALA A 200 -11.46 1.66 5.85
N LEU A 201 -11.57 0.55 6.59
CA LEU A 201 -11.43 -0.79 6.03
C LEU A 201 -12.49 -1.09 4.95
N LYS A 202 -13.75 -0.76 5.22
CA LYS A 202 -14.85 -0.96 4.27
C LYS A 202 -14.66 -0.13 3.00
N LEU A 203 -14.31 1.16 3.14
CA LEU A 203 -14.05 2.02 1.98
C LEU A 203 -12.85 1.52 1.18
N GLY A 204 -11.76 1.09 1.84
CA GLY A 204 -10.60 0.49 1.20
C GLY A 204 -10.94 -0.77 0.40
N ILE A 205 -11.68 -1.70 1.01
CA ILE A 205 -12.11 -2.92 0.32
C ILE A 205 -12.99 -2.60 -0.90
N CYS A 206 -13.90 -1.64 -0.77
CA CYS A 206 -14.75 -1.21 -1.89
C CYS A 206 -13.91 -0.56 -3.00
N ALA A 207 -12.95 0.29 -2.68
CA ALA A 207 -12.06 0.91 -3.66
C ALA A 207 -11.21 -0.12 -4.42
N GLY A 208 -10.60 -1.07 -3.70
CA GLY A 208 -9.85 -2.16 -4.31
C GLY A 208 -10.72 -3.08 -5.17
N SER A 209 -11.93 -3.41 -4.70
CA SER A 209 -12.86 -4.26 -5.44
C SER A 209 -13.42 -3.56 -6.67
N ALA A 210 -13.81 -2.28 -6.58
CA ALA A 210 -14.27 -1.49 -7.71
C ALA A 210 -13.19 -1.43 -8.81
N SER A 211 -11.93 -1.18 -8.42
CA SER A 211 -10.81 -1.21 -9.38
C SER A 211 -10.60 -2.60 -9.99
N ALA A 212 -10.76 -3.67 -9.22
CA ALA A 212 -10.67 -5.03 -9.75
C ALA A 212 -11.83 -5.37 -10.73
N PHE A 213 -12.98 -4.75 -10.59
CA PHE A 213 -14.16 -4.96 -11.45
C PHE A 213 -14.19 -4.04 -12.67
N SER A 214 -13.29 -3.06 -12.73
CA SER A 214 -13.16 -2.12 -13.85
C SER A 214 -12.00 -2.51 -14.76
N GLU A 215 -12.00 -1.98 -15.99
CA GLU A 215 -10.89 -2.20 -16.93
C GLU A 215 -9.64 -1.40 -16.56
N GLU A 216 -9.88 -0.19 -16.02
CA GLU A 216 -8.89 0.72 -15.46
C GLU A 216 -9.10 0.84 -13.95
N LEU A 217 -8.38 1.75 -13.29
CA LEU A 217 -8.66 2.08 -11.88
C LEU A 217 -10.06 2.68 -11.75
N ALA A 218 -10.78 2.28 -10.70
CA ALA A 218 -12.14 2.74 -10.48
C ALA A 218 -12.24 4.25 -10.30
N THR A 219 -13.32 4.81 -10.80
CA THR A 219 -13.72 6.19 -10.52
C THR A 219 -14.31 6.30 -9.11
N LYS A 220 -14.36 7.53 -8.59
CA LYS A 220 -15.01 7.80 -7.30
C LYS A 220 -16.47 7.34 -7.29
N GLU A 221 -17.21 7.54 -8.38
CA GLU A 221 -18.62 7.14 -8.50
C GLU A 221 -18.80 5.63 -8.40
N GLU A 222 -17.93 4.85 -9.04
CA GLU A 222 -17.93 3.38 -8.96
C GLU A 222 -17.65 2.89 -7.54
N ILE A 223 -16.70 3.53 -6.86
CA ILE A 223 -16.36 3.23 -5.46
C ILE A 223 -17.55 3.56 -4.53
N ASP A 224 -18.12 4.76 -4.66
CA ASP A 224 -19.25 5.22 -3.84
C ASP A 224 -20.48 4.32 -4.01
N THR A 225 -20.77 3.92 -5.25
CA THR A 225 -21.88 3.00 -5.57
C THR A 225 -21.69 1.64 -4.89
N LEU A 226 -20.48 1.08 -5.00
CA LEU A 226 -20.18 -0.21 -4.39
C LEU A 226 -20.21 -0.12 -2.86
N PHE A 227 -19.70 0.96 -2.30
CA PHE A 227 -19.68 1.22 -0.85
C PHE A 227 -21.11 1.34 -0.28
N GLN A 228 -22.00 2.08 -0.93
CA GLN A 228 -23.41 2.19 -0.51
C GLN A 228 -24.11 0.83 -0.51
N THR A 229 -23.82 -0.02 -1.49
CA THR A 229 -24.38 -1.38 -1.56
C THR A 229 -23.88 -2.27 -0.43
N GLN A 230 -22.66 -2.04 0.07
CA GLN A 230 -22.09 -2.80 1.20
C GLN A 230 -22.53 -2.28 2.58
N MET A 231 -23.00 -1.03 2.65
CA MET A 231 -23.52 -0.42 3.89
C MET A 231 -25.01 -0.64 4.09
N ALA A 232 -25.73 -1.09 3.04
CA ALA A 232 -27.15 -1.45 3.09
C ALA A 232 -27.33 -2.89 3.60
#